data_6b3cd2fe2f5a351de3dca4a7a1b650f2
#
_entry.id   6b3cd2fe2f5a351de3dca4a7a1b650f2
#
_cell.length_a   1.000
_cell.length_b   1.000
_cell.length_c   1.000
_cell.angle_alpha   90.00
_cell.angle_beta   90.00
_cell.angle_gamma   90.00
#
_symmetry.space_group_name_H-M   'P 1'
#
loop_
_entity.id
_entity.type
_entity.pdbx_description
1 polymer ?
#
loop_
_entity_poly.entity_id
_entity_poly.type
_entity_poly.pdbx_seq_one_letter_code
_entity_poly.pdbx_strand_id
1 'polypeptide(L)'
;MLIQFSVTNFLSFRDETVLSLSTNKDNSHSENLLSFKNERILPSVAIYGANAAGKSNLHKALTAAIIMIRNSNNLQVDQPLMVTPFLLDSKSRFDKTKFDFIYTYNDVKYEYGFVLDSNHVWEEYLYEYKSSKPSLIFERSEINKYKFTTKTKSQLSQIVDKNTSNKLFLATATSWNSDLTRDAYMWFATMIDTYDSQNLEDLMYTEFDRHQNNNDSSLNTFMLHLLQKADINISNFNYESKKREVNQLPFELPPELQGLMNPIPSAKKVLEQRRIVTSHQVVENGEKKEYLLNYFDESNGTKRLFTYGPVLKNALENGRTIIIDEIDNALHPAMTKSLIEMFQNPNINKNNAQLIFNTHEISLLDLNLFRRDQIYFVEKNNKTGVSDLYSLDEFSPRKSENIQKGYLQGRYGAMPFVNLEDIEW
;
A
#
# COMPACT_ATOMS: atom_id res chain seq x y z
N MET A 1 -11.40 -2.38 6.39
CA MET A 1 -10.89 -3.44 5.48
C MET A 1 -11.21 -3.08 4.04
N LEU A 2 -10.31 -3.34 3.11
CA LEU A 2 -10.57 -3.28 1.68
C LEU A 2 -11.31 -4.56 1.24
N ILE A 3 -12.35 -4.41 0.44
CA ILE A 3 -13.09 -5.53 -0.18
C ILE A 3 -12.76 -5.62 -1.67
N GLN A 4 -12.69 -4.47 -2.35
CA GLN A 4 -12.38 -4.42 -3.79
C GLN A 4 -11.76 -3.07 -4.14
N PHE A 5 -10.85 -3.10 -5.07
CA PHE A 5 -10.33 -1.94 -5.79
C PHE A 5 -10.45 -2.18 -7.28
N SER A 6 -10.89 -1.18 -8.04
CA SER A 6 -10.77 -1.23 -9.49
C SER A 6 -10.20 0.05 -10.07
N VAL A 7 -9.56 -0.09 -11.21
CA VAL A 7 -8.95 1.00 -11.96
C VAL A 7 -9.19 0.81 -13.46
N THR A 8 -9.45 1.91 -14.15
CA THR A 8 -9.60 1.95 -15.61
C THR A 8 -8.76 3.07 -16.18
N ASN A 9 -8.08 2.83 -17.28
CA ASN A 9 -7.27 3.80 -18.02
C ASN A 9 -6.20 4.46 -17.16
N PHE A 10 -5.32 3.66 -16.55
CA PHE A 10 -4.21 4.15 -15.75
C PHE A 10 -2.92 3.37 -16.05
N LEU A 11 -1.85 4.05 -16.43
CA LEU A 11 -0.54 3.50 -16.78
C LEU A 11 -0.65 2.36 -17.80
N SER A 12 -0.42 1.09 -17.41
CA SER A 12 -0.52 -0.06 -18.30
C SER A 12 -1.90 -0.73 -18.32
N PHE A 13 -2.82 -0.32 -17.44
CA PHE A 13 -4.19 -0.82 -17.36
C PHE A 13 -5.12 0.08 -18.17
N ARG A 14 -5.40 -0.31 -19.41
CA ARG A 14 -6.33 0.40 -20.29
C ARG A 14 -7.78 0.09 -19.91
N ASP A 15 -8.07 -1.17 -19.78
CA ASP A 15 -9.41 -1.68 -19.52
C ASP A 15 -9.66 -1.78 -17.99
N GLU A 16 -10.91 -1.95 -17.58
CA GLU A 16 -11.24 -2.09 -16.18
C GLU A 16 -10.51 -3.29 -15.56
N THR A 17 -9.74 -3.02 -14.54
CA THR A 17 -8.96 -4.02 -13.81
C THR A 17 -9.44 -4.07 -12.38
N VAL A 18 -9.81 -5.26 -11.90
CA VAL A 18 -10.42 -5.46 -10.58
C VAL A 18 -9.53 -6.32 -9.70
N LEU A 19 -9.15 -5.79 -8.55
CA LEU A 19 -8.51 -6.53 -7.45
C LEU A 19 -9.56 -6.77 -6.36
N SER A 20 -10.00 -8.02 -6.20
CA SER A 20 -11.00 -8.40 -5.20
C SER A 20 -10.36 -9.11 -4.01
N LEU A 21 -10.75 -8.71 -2.80
CA LEU A 21 -10.44 -9.40 -1.56
C LEU A 21 -11.66 -10.17 -1.03
N SER A 22 -12.76 -10.22 -1.78
CA SER A 22 -13.91 -11.07 -1.46
C SER A 22 -13.54 -12.52 -1.69
N THR A 23 -14.02 -13.41 -0.81
CA THR A 23 -13.77 -14.85 -0.96
C THR A 23 -14.75 -15.49 -1.94
N ASN A 24 -14.28 -16.51 -2.64
CA ASN A 24 -15.12 -17.43 -3.39
C ASN A 24 -15.74 -18.51 -2.48
N LYS A 25 -16.36 -19.53 -3.08
CA LYS A 25 -16.98 -20.66 -2.35
C LYS A 25 -15.98 -21.72 -1.87
N ASP A 26 -14.68 -21.56 -2.09
CA ASP A 26 -13.66 -22.48 -1.60
C ASP A 26 -13.55 -22.39 -0.08
N ASN A 27 -13.56 -23.55 0.59
CA ASN A 27 -13.43 -23.65 2.05
C ASN A 27 -11.98 -23.89 2.52
N SER A 28 -10.98 -23.81 1.63
CA SER A 28 -9.57 -23.91 2.01
C SER A 28 -9.20 -22.74 2.93
N HIS A 29 -8.42 -23.00 3.98
CA HIS A 29 -7.94 -21.99 4.93
C HIS A 29 -9.05 -21.07 5.46
N SER A 30 -10.26 -21.64 5.69
CA SER A 30 -11.44 -20.85 6.12
C SER A 30 -11.23 -20.22 7.51
N GLU A 31 -10.35 -20.79 8.32
CA GLU A 31 -9.94 -20.32 9.64
C GLU A 31 -9.11 -19.02 9.60
N ASN A 32 -8.47 -18.74 8.45
CA ASN A 32 -7.62 -17.56 8.25
C ASN A 32 -8.41 -16.34 7.73
N LEU A 33 -9.68 -16.53 7.37
CA LEU A 33 -10.47 -15.47 6.74
C LEU A 33 -10.91 -14.43 7.76
N LEU A 34 -10.86 -13.17 7.34
CA LEU A 34 -11.44 -12.05 8.04
C LEU A 34 -12.96 -12.05 7.86
N SER A 35 -13.68 -11.46 8.79
CA SER A 35 -15.13 -11.40 8.72
C SER A 35 -15.67 -9.98 8.88
N PHE A 36 -16.64 -9.64 8.05
CA PHE A 36 -17.44 -8.43 8.19
C PHE A 36 -18.92 -8.82 8.04
N LYS A 37 -19.67 -8.78 9.13
CA LYS A 37 -21.06 -9.28 9.17
C LYS A 37 -21.12 -10.73 8.63
N ASN A 38 -21.79 -10.93 7.51
CA ASN A 38 -21.92 -12.24 6.84
C ASN A 38 -20.94 -12.42 5.67
N GLU A 39 -20.08 -11.44 5.39
CA GLU A 39 -19.09 -11.51 4.31
C GLU A 39 -17.75 -12.01 4.87
N ARG A 40 -17.07 -12.87 4.13
CA ARG A 40 -15.70 -13.31 4.41
C ARG A 40 -14.76 -12.59 3.47
N ILE A 41 -13.65 -12.11 4.03
CA ILE A 41 -12.70 -11.23 3.32
C ILE A 41 -11.30 -11.84 3.46
N LEU A 42 -10.49 -11.73 2.41
CA LEU A 42 -9.13 -12.23 2.37
C LEU A 42 -8.19 -11.39 3.26
N PRO A 43 -7.37 -12.02 4.12
CA PRO A 43 -6.37 -11.33 4.93
C PRO A 43 -5.16 -10.89 4.12
N SER A 44 -4.88 -11.56 3.00
CA SER A 44 -3.76 -11.22 2.12
C SER A 44 -4.04 -11.57 0.67
N VAL A 45 -3.37 -10.85 -0.24
CA VAL A 45 -3.37 -11.11 -1.68
C VAL A 45 -1.94 -10.98 -2.21
N ALA A 46 -1.49 -12.01 -2.94
CA ALA A 46 -0.20 -12.06 -3.61
C ALA A 46 -0.35 -11.85 -5.12
N ILE A 47 0.43 -10.94 -5.69
CA ILE A 47 0.38 -10.57 -7.10
C ILE A 47 1.68 -10.98 -7.77
N TYR A 48 1.59 -11.89 -8.74
CA TYR A 48 2.69 -12.42 -9.51
C TYR A 48 2.67 -11.93 -10.95
N GLY A 49 3.77 -12.09 -11.66
CA GLY A 49 3.89 -11.77 -13.08
C GLY A 49 5.32 -11.49 -13.50
N ALA A 50 5.57 -11.48 -14.80
CA ALA A 50 6.86 -11.17 -15.38
C ALA A 50 7.34 -9.75 -15.01
N ASN A 51 8.65 -9.50 -15.23
CA ASN A 51 9.17 -8.13 -15.16
C ASN A 51 8.46 -7.25 -16.20
N ALA A 52 8.15 -6.01 -15.81
CA ALA A 52 7.41 -5.04 -16.60
C ALA A 52 5.96 -5.47 -17.02
N ALA A 53 5.40 -6.54 -16.44
CA ALA A 53 4.03 -6.96 -16.71
C ALA A 53 2.97 -5.94 -16.19
N GLY A 54 3.30 -5.16 -15.17
CA GLY A 54 2.38 -4.15 -14.62
C GLY A 54 2.11 -4.28 -13.13
N LYS A 55 2.78 -5.19 -12.40
CA LYS A 55 2.62 -5.36 -10.94
C LYS A 55 2.78 -4.03 -10.17
N SER A 56 3.89 -3.34 -10.36
CA SER A 56 4.14 -2.04 -9.74
C SER A 56 3.19 -0.94 -10.26
N ASN A 57 2.58 -1.09 -11.46
CA ASN A 57 1.58 -0.15 -11.94
C ASN A 57 0.25 -0.29 -11.18
N LEU A 58 -0.11 -1.51 -10.72
CA LEU A 58 -1.27 -1.70 -9.85
C LEU A 58 -1.02 -1.08 -8.46
N HIS A 59 0.19 -1.27 -7.91
CA HIS A 59 0.61 -0.58 -6.68
C HIS A 59 0.54 0.96 -6.85
N LYS A 60 1.06 1.49 -7.96
CA LYS A 60 0.99 2.93 -8.28
C LYS A 60 -0.44 3.43 -8.45
N ALA A 61 -1.36 2.61 -8.99
CA ALA A 61 -2.76 2.98 -9.12
C ALA A 61 -3.43 3.17 -7.75
N LEU A 62 -3.23 2.22 -6.82
CA LEU A 62 -3.68 2.33 -5.44
C LEU A 62 -3.06 3.55 -4.75
N THR A 63 -1.74 3.72 -4.87
CA THR A 63 -1.01 4.86 -4.29
C THR A 63 -1.55 6.18 -4.80
N ALA A 64 -1.71 6.33 -6.12
CA ALA A 64 -2.20 7.56 -6.74
C ALA A 64 -3.61 7.91 -6.25
N ALA A 65 -4.53 6.94 -6.25
CA ALA A 65 -5.89 7.14 -5.78
C ALA A 65 -5.94 7.57 -4.30
N ILE A 66 -5.21 6.89 -3.42
CA ILE A 66 -5.16 7.21 -1.99
C ILE A 66 -4.57 8.61 -1.76
N ILE A 67 -3.46 8.95 -2.43
CA ILE A 67 -2.84 10.28 -2.33
C ILE A 67 -3.78 11.37 -2.85
N MET A 68 -4.47 11.14 -3.97
CA MET A 68 -5.45 12.09 -4.49
C MET A 68 -6.56 12.36 -3.47
N ILE A 69 -7.12 11.32 -2.84
CA ILE A 69 -8.18 11.46 -1.84
C ILE A 69 -7.66 12.25 -0.63
N ARG A 70 -6.49 11.90 -0.10
CA ARG A 70 -5.90 12.53 1.10
C ARG A 70 -5.53 14.00 0.87
N ASN A 71 -4.99 14.33 -0.30
CA ASN A 71 -4.43 15.64 -0.60
C ASN A 71 -5.38 16.54 -1.38
N SER A 72 -6.58 16.09 -1.72
CA SER A 72 -7.53 16.82 -2.56
C SER A 72 -7.80 18.25 -2.07
N ASN A 73 -7.93 18.44 -0.76
CA ASN A 73 -8.20 19.78 -0.20
C ASN A 73 -7.03 20.76 -0.29
N ASN A 74 -5.81 20.27 -0.46
CA ASN A 74 -4.60 21.10 -0.58
C ASN A 74 -4.42 21.67 -1.98
N LEU A 75 -5.18 21.19 -2.96
CA LEU A 75 -5.10 21.67 -4.34
C LEU A 75 -5.59 23.10 -4.45
N GLN A 76 -4.86 23.91 -5.22
CA GLN A 76 -5.33 25.23 -5.63
C GLN A 76 -6.28 25.10 -6.83
N VAL A 77 -7.06 26.17 -7.08
CA VAL A 77 -7.94 26.26 -8.26
C VAL A 77 -7.07 26.07 -9.51
N ASP A 78 -7.55 25.28 -10.46
CA ASP A 78 -6.89 24.96 -11.74
C ASP A 78 -5.51 24.28 -11.62
N GLN A 79 -5.11 23.83 -10.43
CA GLN A 79 -3.91 23.01 -10.27
C GLN A 79 -4.13 21.64 -10.94
N PRO A 80 -3.20 21.20 -11.82
CA PRO A 80 -3.34 19.91 -12.50
C PRO A 80 -3.37 18.72 -11.53
N LEU A 81 -4.16 17.71 -11.89
CA LEU A 81 -4.23 16.42 -11.22
C LEU A 81 -3.12 15.50 -11.75
N MET A 82 -2.41 14.84 -10.84
CA MET A 82 -1.32 13.94 -11.19
C MET A 82 -1.86 12.56 -11.57
N VAL A 83 -2.40 12.44 -12.78
CA VAL A 83 -2.89 11.16 -13.33
C VAL A 83 -2.25 10.91 -14.68
N THR A 84 -1.88 9.66 -14.94
CA THR A 84 -1.29 9.24 -16.21
C THR A 84 -2.18 8.16 -16.81
N PRO A 85 -2.94 8.46 -17.87
CA PRO A 85 -3.76 7.48 -18.57
C PRO A 85 -2.88 6.47 -19.32
N PHE A 86 -3.49 5.44 -19.88
CA PHE A 86 -2.81 4.53 -20.79
C PHE A 86 -2.39 5.27 -22.07
N LEU A 87 -1.08 5.30 -22.35
CA LEU A 87 -0.51 6.14 -23.40
C LEU A 87 -0.32 5.45 -24.77
N LEU A 88 -0.44 4.11 -24.81
CA LEU A 88 -0.14 3.31 -26.01
C LEU A 88 -1.33 3.09 -26.94
N ASP A 89 -2.38 3.90 -26.77
CA ASP A 89 -3.57 3.92 -27.60
C ASP A 89 -3.98 5.37 -27.92
N SER A 90 -4.34 5.65 -29.15
CA SER A 90 -4.69 6.99 -29.63
C SER A 90 -5.93 7.59 -28.94
N LYS A 91 -6.86 6.74 -28.48
CA LYS A 91 -8.08 7.14 -27.77
C LYS A 91 -7.83 7.24 -26.27
N SER A 92 -7.32 6.20 -25.67
CA SER A 92 -7.18 6.07 -24.20
C SER A 92 -6.28 7.14 -23.59
N ARG A 93 -5.26 7.62 -24.33
CA ARG A 93 -4.35 8.68 -23.88
C ARG A 93 -5.02 10.03 -23.59
N PHE A 94 -6.22 10.25 -24.10
CA PHE A 94 -7.03 11.45 -23.91
C PHE A 94 -8.33 11.17 -23.15
N ASP A 95 -8.55 9.91 -22.79
CA ASP A 95 -9.74 9.49 -22.03
C ASP A 95 -9.50 9.62 -20.53
N LYS A 96 -10.57 9.55 -19.77
CA LYS A 96 -10.58 9.74 -18.32
C LYS A 96 -10.07 8.47 -17.62
N THR A 97 -9.47 8.68 -16.47
CA THR A 97 -9.11 7.59 -15.54
C THR A 97 -10.22 7.43 -14.50
N LYS A 98 -10.53 6.18 -14.15
CA LYS A 98 -11.52 5.84 -13.14
C LYS A 98 -10.89 5.02 -12.02
N PHE A 99 -11.27 5.33 -10.77
CA PHE A 99 -10.92 4.55 -9.59
C PHE A 99 -12.18 4.26 -8.77
N ASP A 100 -12.32 3.01 -8.30
CA ASP A 100 -13.41 2.59 -7.43
C ASP A 100 -12.89 1.78 -6.25
N PHE A 101 -13.50 1.98 -5.08
CA PHE A 101 -13.20 1.26 -3.84
C PHE A 101 -14.49 0.73 -3.20
N ILE A 102 -14.47 -0.53 -2.78
CA ILE A 102 -15.44 -1.10 -1.85
C ILE A 102 -14.66 -1.45 -0.58
N TYR A 103 -15.07 -0.92 0.55
CA TYR A 103 -14.37 -1.08 1.82
C TYR A 103 -15.30 -0.99 3.02
N THR A 104 -14.79 -1.38 4.19
CA THR A 104 -15.55 -1.28 5.45
C THR A 104 -14.81 -0.43 6.46
N TYR A 105 -15.56 0.39 7.19
CA TYR A 105 -15.07 1.18 8.32
C TYR A 105 -16.22 1.42 9.32
N ASN A 106 -15.93 1.31 10.63
CA ASN A 106 -16.91 1.50 11.71
C ASN A 106 -18.24 0.76 11.46
N ASP A 107 -18.14 -0.57 11.14
CA ASP A 107 -19.27 -1.45 10.87
C ASP A 107 -20.18 -1.04 9.69
N VAL A 108 -19.72 -0.12 8.86
CA VAL A 108 -20.39 0.28 7.63
C VAL A 108 -19.54 -0.11 6.42
N LYS A 109 -20.20 -0.65 5.40
CA LYS A 109 -19.60 -0.88 4.08
C LYS A 109 -19.87 0.34 3.21
N TYR A 110 -18.83 0.80 2.54
CA TYR A 110 -18.86 1.94 1.63
C TYR A 110 -18.47 1.51 0.23
N GLU A 111 -19.05 2.18 -0.75
CA GLU A 111 -18.62 2.15 -2.14
C GLU A 111 -18.36 3.58 -2.58
N TYR A 112 -17.12 3.86 -2.97
CA TYR A 112 -16.65 5.17 -3.35
C TYR A 112 -15.86 5.09 -4.64
N GLY A 113 -16.21 5.95 -5.60
CA GLY A 113 -15.50 6.03 -6.87
C GLY A 113 -15.45 7.43 -7.43
N PHE A 114 -14.48 7.65 -8.31
CA PHE A 114 -14.33 8.92 -9.03
C PHE A 114 -13.69 8.74 -10.39
N VAL A 115 -14.04 9.63 -11.30
CA VAL A 115 -13.55 9.70 -12.68
C VAL A 115 -12.93 11.08 -12.90
N LEU A 116 -11.69 11.09 -13.41
CA LEU A 116 -10.94 12.33 -13.59
C LEU A 116 -10.05 12.32 -14.85
N ASP A 117 -9.65 13.48 -15.28
CA ASP A 117 -8.52 13.72 -16.18
C ASP A 117 -7.45 14.58 -15.48
N SER A 118 -6.50 15.12 -16.22
CA SER A 118 -5.45 15.99 -15.67
C SER A 118 -5.95 17.31 -15.11
N ASN A 119 -7.19 17.72 -15.36
CA ASN A 119 -7.69 19.05 -15.02
C ASN A 119 -8.92 19.00 -14.10
N HIS A 120 -9.78 18.00 -14.27
CA HIS A 120 -11.10 17.97 -13.64
C HIS A 120 -11.44 16.60 -13.04
N VAL A 121 -12.19 16.62 -11.95
CA VAL A 121 -12.98 15.50 -11.49
C VAL A 121 -14.34 15.57 -12.19
N TRP A 122 -14.60 14.61 -13.08
CA TRP A 122 -15.80 14.54 -13.90
C TRP A 122 -16.98 13.92 -13.17
N GLU A 123 -16.70 12.84 -12.46
CA GLU A 123 -17.68 12.07 -11.72
C GLU A 123 -17.12 11.69 -10.36
N GLU A 124 -17.99 11.62 -9.37
CA GLU A 124 -17.64 11.14 -8.04
C GLU A 124 -18.91 10.67 -7.34
N TYR A 125 -18.83 9.56 -6.60
CA TYR A 125 -19.99 9.05 -5.87
C TYR A 125 -19.58 8.39 -4.57
N LEU A 126 -20.49 8.41 -3.61
CA LEU A 126 -20.38 7.72 -2.34
C LEU A 126 -21.71 7.07 -1.98
N TYR A 127 -21.66 5.74 -1.79
CA TYR A 127 -22.75 4.95 -1.23
C TYR A 127 -22.34 4.36 0.12
N GLU A 128 -23.31 4.23 1.03
CA GLU A 128 -23.17 3.48 2.27
C GLU A 128 -24.14 2.28 2.30
N TYR A 129 -23.70 1.18 2.92
CA TYR A 129 -24.49 -0.05 3.09
C TYR A 129 -24.70 -0.30 4.58
N LYS A 130 -25.67 0.37 5.20
CA LYS A 130 -26.15 0.06 6.56
C LYS A 130 -27.01 -1.20 6.60
N SER A 131 -27.53 -1.59 5.46
CA SER A 131 -28.26 -2.83 5.18
C SER A 131 -27.73 -3.45 3.90
N SER A 132 -28.41 -4.47 3.36
CA SER A 132 -28.04 -5.09 2.06
C SER A 132 -28.24 -4.15 0.85
N LYS A 133 -28.98 -3.05 1.00
CA LYS A 133 -29.21 -2.08 -0.10
C LYS A 133 -28.31 -0.86 0.05
N PRO A 134 -27.73 -0.38 -1.09
CA PRO A 134 -26.98 0.86 -1.10
C PRO A 134 -27.86 2.06 -0.79
N SER A 135 -27.34 2.99 -0.03
CA SER A 135 -27.93 4.31 0.21
C SER A 135 -26.98 5.38 -0.33
N LEU A 136 -27.45 6.16 -1.28
CA LEU A 136 -26.65 7.25 -1.84
C LEU A 136 -26.39 8.33 -0.79
N ILE A 137 -25.13 8.69 -0.60
CA ILE A 137 -24.76 9.89 0.18
C ILE A 137 -24.68 11.08 -0.77
N PHE A 138 -23.87 10.98 -1.83
CA PHE A 138 -23.82 11.96 -2.91
C PHE A 138 -23.40 11.31 -4.23
N GLU A 139 -23.78 11.94 -5.33
CA GLU A 139 -23.28 11.66 -6.68
C GLU A 139 -22.98 13.00 -7.37
N ARG A 140 -21.82 13.10 -8.01
CA ARG A 140 -21.38 14.24 -8.82
C ARG A 140 -21.18 13.77 -10.24
N SER A 141 -21.70 14.52 -11.19
CA SER A 141 -21.55 14.27 -12.62
C SER A 141 -21.28 15.57 -13.38
N GLU A 142 -20.75 15.45 -14.58
CA GLU A 142 -20.47 16.61 -15.45
C GLU A 142 -19.78 17.77 -14.67
N ILE A 143 -18.80 17.41 -13.83
CA ILE A 143 -17.98 18.31 -13.01
C ILE A 143 -18.77 18.99 -11.87
N ASN A 144 -19.91 19.61 -12.13
CA ASN A 144 -20.61 20.49 -11.18
C ASN A 144 -22.08 20.09 -10.93
N LYS A 145 -22.54 18.97 -11.44
CA LYS A 145 -23.92 18.49 -11.18
C LYS A 145 -23.92 17.53 -10.01
N TYR A 146 -24.61 17.91 -8.93
CA TYR A 146 -24.68 17.11 -7.71
C TYR A 146 -26.08 16.58 -7.48
N LYS A 147 -26.15 15.33 -7.04
CA LYS A 147 -27.38 14.64 -6.64
C LYS A 147 -27.23 14.14 -5.21
N PHE A 148 -28.25 14.40 -4.43
CA PHE A 148 -28.32 14.04 -3.01
C PHE A 148 -29.66 13.35 -2.72
N THR A 149 -29.71 12.51 -1.69
CA THR A 149 -30.99 12.06 -1.14
C THR A 149 -31.65 13.15 -0.32
N THR A 150 -32.95 13.02 -0.01
CA THR A 150 -33.66 13.97 0.87
C THR A 150 -32.98 14.12 2.22
N LYS A 151 -32.35 13.04 2.74
CA LYS A 151 -31.67 13.01 4.04
C LYS A 151 -30.32 13.75 4.02
N THR A 152 -29.58 13.68 2.92
CA THR A 152 -28.21 14.22 2.81
C THR A 152 -28.20 15.64 2.22
N LYS A 153 -29.26 16.03 1.48
CA LYS A 153 -29.34 17.29 0.74
C LYS A 153 -29.14 18.52 1.62
N SER A 154 -29.83 18.59 2.76
CA SER A 154 -29.81 19.78 3.62
C SER A 154 -28.39 20.13 4.13
N GLN A 155 -27.55 19.12 4.35
CA GLN A 155 -26.19 19.29 4.85
C GLN A 155 -25.19 19.47 3.71
N LEU A 156 -25.25 18.63 2.66
CA LEU A 156 -24.23 18.57 1.62
C LEU A 156 -24.41 19.66 0.55
N SER A 157 -25.63 20.10 0.25
CA SER A 157 -25.84 21.15 -0.77
C SER A 157 -25.20 22.49 -0.44
N GLN A 158 -25.04 22.79 0.84
CA GLN A 158 -24.39 24.02 1.32
C GLN A 158 -22.85 24.01 1.12
N ILE A 159 -22.29 22.82 0.87
CA ILE A 159 -20.84 22.64 0.73
C ILE A 159 -20.42 22.63 -0.75
N VAL A 160 -21.37 22.44 -1.68
CA VAL A 160 -21.07 22.37 -3.13
C VAL A 160 -20.25 23.54 -3.62
N ASP A 161 -20.61 24.77 -3.24
CA ASP A 161 -19.93 26.00 -3.65
C ASP A 161 -18.51 26.14 -3.08
N LYS A 162 -18.11 25.25 -2.15
CA LYS A 162 -16.76 25.19 -1.59
C LYS A 162 -15.84 24.21 -2.33
N ASN A 163 -16.41 23.39 -3.22
CA ASN A 163 -15.67 22.41 -4.00
C ASN A 163 -15.31 22.98 -5.38
N THR A 164 -14.04 22.85 -5.75
CA THR A 164 -13.58 23.25 -7.09
C THR A 164 -13.63 22.07 -8.06
N SER A 165 -13.53 22.36 -9.35
CA SER A 165 -13.63 21.34 -10.41
C SER A 165 -12.57 20.24 -10.30
N ASN A 166 -11.41 20.55 -9.72
CA ASN A 166 -10.26 19.66 -9.55
C ASN A 166 -10.16 19.03 -8.17
N LYS A 167 -11.15 19.23 -7.27
CA LYS A 167 -11.18 18.62 -5.92
C LYS A 167 -12.22 17.51 -5.83
N LEU A 168 -11.92 16.52 -4.99
CA LEU A 168 -12.86 15.47 -4.61
C LEU A 168 -13.81 15.99 -3.54
N PHE A 169 -15.12 15.82 -3.77
CA PHE A 169 -16.17 16.30 -2.87
C PHE A 169 -16.17 15.57 -1.52
N LEU A 170 -15.78 14.29 -1.50
CA LEU A 170 -15.59 13.53 -0.27
C LEU A 170 -14.63 14.26 0.69
N ALA A 171 -13.47 14.67 0.20
CA ALA A 171 -12.48 15.37 1.00
C ALA A 171 -12.96 16.79 1.39
N THR A 172 -13.57 17.52 0.47
CA THR A 172 -14.12 18.85 0.73
C THR A 172 -15.22 18.79 1.77
N ALA A 173 -16.21 17.92 1.60
CA ALA A 173 -17.32 17.82 2.55
C ALA A 173 -16.85 17.43 3.97
N THR A 174 -15.88 16.53 4.06
CA THR A 174 -15.30 16.14 5.35
C THR A 174 -14.55 17.30 6.01
N SER A 175 -13.78 18.08 5.25
CA SER A 175 -13.07 19.25 5.79
C SER A 175 -14.01 20.37 6.26
N TRP A 176 -15.23 20.41 5.73
CA TRP A 176 -16.31 21.27 6.17
C TRP A 176 -17.21 20.62 7.25
N ASN A 177 -16.63 19.64 7.99
CA ASN A 177 -17.26 18.98 9.14
C ASN A 177 -18.55 18.20 8.83
N SER A 178 -18.68 17.63 7.61
CA SER A 178 -19.80 16.74 7.31
C SER A 178 -19.62 15.38 7.97
N ASP A 179 -20.50 15.03 8.90
CA ASP A 179 -20.53 13.70 9.51
C ASP A 179 -20.92 12.60 8.51
N LEU A 180 -21.63 12.96 7.42
CA LEU A 180 -22.05 12.01 6.38
C LEU A 180 -20.88 11.45 5.56
N THR A 181 -19.77 12.17 5.49
CA THR A 181 -18.60 11.81 4.69
C THR A 181 -17.38 11.44 5.54
N ARG A 182 -17.41 11.78 6.84
CA ARG A 182 -16.27 11.62 7.75
C ARG A 182 -15.73 10.20 7.80
N ASP A 183 -16.57 9.22 8.10
CA ASP A 183 -16.12 7.83 8.24
C ASP A 183 -15.59 7.26 6.93
N ALA A 184 -16.25 7.56 5.81
CA ALA A 184 -15.79 7.15 4.50
C ALA A 184 -14.41 7.73 4.15
N TYR A 185 -14.15 9.01 4.48
CA TYR A 185 -12.84 9.65 4.29
C TYR A 185 -11.79 9.13 5.28
N MET A 186 -12.15 8.93 6.56
CA MET A 186 -11.22 8.51 7.59
C MET A 186 -10.60 7.15 7.32
N TRP A 187 -11.30 6.26 6.65
CA TRP A 187 -10.71 5.00 6.20
C TRP A 187 -9.48 5.25 5.28
N PHE A 188 -9.61 6.12 4.29
CA PHE A 188 -8.48 6.50 3.43
C PHE A 188 -7.38 7.22 4.20
N ALA A 189 -7.73 8.06 5.15
CA ALA A 189 -6.77 8.84 5.93
C ALA A 189 -5.96 7.98 6.91
N THR A 190 -6.52 6.90 7.46
CA THR A 190 -5.93 6.19 8.60
C THR A 190 -5.78 4.68 8.46
N MET A 191 -6.54 4.02 7.56
CA MET A 191 -6.66 2.56 7.54
C MET A 191 -6.02 1.87 6.35
N ILE A 192 -5.53 2.61 5.37
CA ILE A 192 -4.89 2.04 4.19
C ILE A 192 -3.60 2.79 3.87
N ASP A 193 -2.51 2.09 3.58
CA ASP A 193 -1.25 2.69 3.16
C ASP A 193 -0.54 1.85 2.11
N THR A 194 0.28 2.53 1.31
CA THR A 194 1.12 1.92 0.28
C THR A 194 2.59 2.16 0.59
N TYR A 195 3.40 1.13 0.40
CA TYR A 195 4.82 1.14 0.70
C TYR A 195 5.63 0.60 -0.47
N ASP A 196 6.68 1.34 -0.80
CA ASP A 196 7.73 0.91 -1.71
C ASP A 196 9.08 0.92 -0.99
N SER A 197 10.13 0.50 -1.68
CA SER A 197 11.47 0.42 -1.09
C SER A 197 12.06 1.77 -0.67
N GLN A 198 11.55 2.88 -1.20
CA GLN A 198 12.08 4.22 -0.94
C GLN A 198 11.47 4.85 0.32
N ASN A 199 10.17 4.66 0.55
CA ASN A 199 9.47 5.32 1.66
C ASN A 199 9.52 4.54 2.99
N LEU A 200 9.87 3.25 2.96
CA LEU A 200 9.88 2.39 4.14
C LEU A 200 10.92 2.80 5.19
N GLU A 201 12.11 3.24 4.77
CA GLU A 201 13.18 3.59 5.71
C GLU A 201 12.87 4.88 6.48
N ASP A 202 12.34 5.90 5.80
CA ASP A 202 11.92 7.14 6.45
C ASP A 202 10.78 6.90 7.46
N LEU A 203 9.88 6.00 7.11
CA LEU A 203 8.78 5.58 7.99
C LEU A 203 9.28 4.84 9.23
N MET A 204 10.25 3.95 9.07
CA MET A 204 10.89 3.25 10.18
C MET A 204 11.41 4.25 11.22
N TYR A 205 12.19 5.22 10.80
CA TYR A 205 12.71 6.24 11.72
C TYR A 205 11.60 7.08 12.37
N THR A 206 10.56 7.41 11.62
CA THR A 206 9.42 8.17 12.14
C THR A 206 8.67 7.39 13.22
N GLU A 207 8.48 6.08 13.03
CA GLU A 207 7.84 5.23 14.04
C GLU A 207 8.72 5.02 15.26
N PHE A 208 10.03 4.85 15.11
CA PHE A 208 10.96 4.79 16.24
C PHE A 208 10.95 6.10 17.05
N ASP A 209 10.98 7.26 16.38
CA ASP A 209 10.86 8.56 17.04
C ASP A 209 9.55 8.68 17.83
N ARG A 210 8.43 8.24 17.24
CA ARG A 210 7.12 8.28 17.89
C ARG A 210 7.08 7.43 19.17
N HIS A 211 7.58 6.20 19.10
CA HIS A 211 7.63 5.30 20.26
C HIS A 211 8.59 5.81 21.34
N GLN A 212 9.77 6.31 20.94
CA GLN A 212 10.72 6.88 21.89
C GLN A 212 10.15 8.12 22.62
N ASN A 213 9.50 9.04 21.90
CA ASN A 213 8.89 10.24 22.47
C ASN A 213 7.73 9.92 23.45
N ASN A 214 7.05 8.81 23.23
CA ASN A 214 5.95 8.33 24.08
C ASN A 214 6.41 7.40 25.21
N ASN A 215 7.73 7.12 25.35
CA ASN A 215 8.30 6.11 26.25
C ASN A 215 7.66 4.71 26.07
N ASP A 216 7.30 4.36 24.83
CA ASP A 216 6.64 3.10 24.52
C ASP A 216 7.68 2.08 24.01
N SER A 217 7.96 1.07 24.82
CA SER A 217 8.90 -0.01 24.47
C SER A 217 8.28 -1.14 23.65
N SER A 218 6.99 -1.06 23.34
CA SER A 218 6.29 -2.16 22.64
C SER A 218 6.83 -2.43 21.25
N LEU A 219 7.28 -1.40 20.53
CA LEU A 219 7.93 -1.55 19.23
C LEU A 219 9.26 -2.30 19.36
N ASN A 220 10.10 -1.94 20.32
CA ASN A 220 11.38 -2.61 20.54
C ASN A 220 11.18 -4.09 20.88
N THR A 221 10.22 -4.41 21.73
CA THR A 221 9.88 -5.79 22.08
C THR A 221 9.42 -6.58 20.85
N PHE A 222 8.52 -6.01 20.05
CA PHE A 222 8.03 -6.64 18.82
C PHE A 222 9.18 -6.88 17.83
N MET A 223 10.04 -5.88 17.62
CA MET A 223 11.20 -5.94 16.74
C MET A 223 12.18 -7.05 17.16
N LEU A 224 12.52 -7.12 18.44
CA LEU A 224 13.41 -8.17 18.96
C LEU A 224 12.82 -9.57 18.72
N HIS A 225 11.53 -9.77 18.98
CA HIS A 225 10.87 -11.04 18.68
C HIS A 225 10.89 -11.35 17.18
N LEU A 226 10.64 -10.38 16.31
CA LEU A 226 10.69 -10.55 14.86
C LEU A 226 12.09 -10.99 14.40
N LEU A 227 13.15 -10.29 14.84
CA LEU A 227 14.54 -10.60 14.51
C LEU A 227 14.97 -11.97 15.03
N GLN A 228 14.62 -12.33 16.26
CA GLN A 228 14.93 -13.65 16.85
C GLN A 228 14.22 -14.79 16.13
N LYS A 229 12.95 -14.61 15.71
CA LYS A 229 12.21 -15.59 14.91
C LYS A 229 12.78 -15.72 13.50
N ALA A 230 13.50 -14.71 13.04
CA ALA A 230 14.20 -14.68 11.79
C ALA A 230 15.58 -15.38 11.83
N ASP A 231 15.93 -16.03 12.95
CA ASP A 231 17.26 -16.62 13.20
C ASP A 231 18.41 -15.60 13.05
N ILE A 232 18.12 -14.34 13.37
CA ILE A 232 19.11 -13.27 13.37
C ILE A 232 19.68 -13.12 14.78
N ASN A 233 21.00 -13.27 14.91
CA ASN A 233 21.70 -13.21 16.19
C ASN A 233 21.82 -11.79 16.74
N ILE A 234 20.66 -11.10 16.91
CA ILE A 234 20.55 -9.81 17.57
C ILE A 234 19.92 -10.03 18.94
N SER A 235 20.66 -9.78 20.00
CA SER A 235 20.20 -9.90 21.40
C SER A 235 19.43 -8.66 21.86
N ASN A 236 19.82 -7.49 21.34
CA ASN A 236 19.20 -6.20 21.66
C ASN A 236 19.51 -5.18 20.55
N PHE A 237 18.79 -4.08 20.55
CA PHE A 237 19.17 -2.89 19.76
C PHE A 237 18.78 -1.61 20.51
N ASN A 238 19.48 -0.55 20.22
CA ASN A 238 19.22 0.78 20.76
C ASN A 238 18.97 1.77 19.63
N TYR A 239 17.88 2.51 19.71
CA TYR A 239 17.56 3.64 18.82
C TYR A 239 17.82 4.96 19.56
N GLU A 240 18.58 5.83 18.94
CA GLU A 240 18.85 7.18 19.44
C GLU A 240 18.51 8.21 18.36
N SER A 241 17.72 9.21 18.73
CA SER A 241 17.47 10.41 17.94
C SER A 241 17.97 11.62 18.71
N LYS A 242 18.93 12.35 18.14
CA LYS A 242 19.52 13.56 18.74
C LYS A 242 19.34 14.72 17.80
N LYS A 243 18.69 15.77 18.29
CA LYS A 243 18.60 17.05 17.58
C LYS A 243 19.80 17.90 17.93
N ARG A 244 20.62 18.24 16.91
CA ARG A 244 21.73 19.19 17.06
C ARG A 244 21.37 20.48 16.35
N GLU A 245 21.46 21.58 17.07
CA GLU A 245 21.45 22.91 16.46
C GLU A 245 22.76 23.10 15.70
N VAL A 246 22.67 23.38 14.42
CA VAL A 246 23.84 23.62 13.57
C VAL A 246 23.79 25.05 13.09
N ASN A 247 24.82 25.80 13.47
CA ASN A 247 24.96 27.20 13.05
C ASN A 247 25.54 27.33 11.62
N GLN A 248 26.07 26.23 11.06
CA GLN A 248 26.61 26.16 9.70
C GLN A 248 26.31 24.80 9.07
N LEU A 249 26.07 24.78 7.76
CA LEU A 249 25.96 23.52 7.03
C LEU A 249 27.31 22.80 7.01
N PRO A 250 27.34 21.45 7.10
CA PRO A 250 28.61 20.69 7.07
C PRO A 250 29.32 20.71 5.71
N PHE A 251 28.78 21.40 4.72
CA PHE A 251 29.37 21.63 3.40
C PHE A 251 29.13 23.08 2.96
N GLU A 252 30.12 23.70 2.34
CA GLU A 252 29.96 24.99 1.67
C GLU A 252 29.18 24.77 0.36
N LEU A 253 28.09 25.48 0.18
CA LEU A 253 27.36 25.48 -1.09
C LEU A 253 28.25 26.12 -2.17
N PRO A 254 28.26 25.57 -3.40
CA PRO A 254 28.91 26.22 -4.53
C PRO A 254 28.47 27.68 -4.64
N PRO A 255 29.38 28.62 -4.97
CA PRO A 255 29.08 30.04 -5.00
C PRO A 255 27.85 30.41 -5.87
N GLU A 256 27.59 29.62 -6.92
CA GLU A 256 26.49 29.81 -7.86
C GLU A 256 25.10 29.54 -7.22
N LEU A 257 25.05 28.74 -6.15
CA LEU A 257 23.82 28.40 -5.43
C LEU A 257 23.60 29.27 -4.18
N GLN A 258 24.64 29.97 -3.70
CA GLN A 258 24.54 30.84 -2.52
C GLN A 258 23.63 32.04 -2.77
N GLY A 259 23.59 32.55 -4.01
CA GLY A 259 22.75 33.68 -4.39
C GLY A 259 21.27 33.36 -4.62
N LEU A 260 20.89 32.08 -4.75
CA LEU A 260 19.52 31.65 -4.98
C LEU A 260 18.75 31.39 -3.68
N MET A 261 19.44 31.26 -2.56
CA MET A 261 18.82 31.15 -1.26
C MET A 261 18.73 32.53 -0.61
N ASN A 262 17.57 33.13 -0.65
CA ASN A 262 17.28 34.27 0.21
C ASN A 262 17.66 33.91 1.65
N PRO A 263 18.37 34.77 2.40
CA PRO A 263 18.67 34.51 3.79
C PRO A 263 17.37 34.40 4.56
N ILE A 264 16.94 33.17 4.87
CA ILE A 264 15.87 32.95 5.82
C ILE A 264 16.40 33.46 7.15
N PRO A 265 15.82 34.52 7.73
CA PRO A 265 16.31 35.10 8.96
C PRO A 265 16.31 34.03 10.05
N SER A 266 17.50 33.70 10.56
CA SER A 266 17.77 33.01 11.86
C SER A 266 16.89 31.80 12.21
N ALA A 267 16.40 31.03 11.25
CA ALA A 267 15.91 29.70 11.54
C ALA A 267 17.12 28.82 11.92
N LYS A 268 17.27 28.55 13.20
CA LYS A 268 18.25 27.57 13.68
C LYS A 268 18.01 26.27 12.93
N LYS A 269 18.97 25.87 12.07
CA LYS A 269 18.88 24.61 11.37
C LYS A 269 19.12 23.48 12.38
N VAL A 270 18.13 22.69 12.63
CA VAL A 270 18.21 21.51 13.49
C VAL A 270 18.52 20.32 12.60
N LEU A 271 19.71 19.76 12.74
CA LEU A 271 20.04 18.45 12.16
C LEU A 271 19.60 17.36 13.14
N GLU A 272 18.75 16.49 12.67
CA GLU A 272 18.30 15.31 13.42
C GLU A 272 19.23 14.14 13.05
N GLN A 273 20.05 13.71 14.02
CA GLN A 273 20.92 12.55 13.87
C GLN A 273 20.25 11.34 14.46
N ARG A 274 19.82 10.41 13.61
CA ARG A 274 19.19 9.14 13.96
C ARG A 274 20.22 8.02 13.87
N ARG A 275 20.24 7.14 14.87
CA ARG A 275 21.18 6.02 14.93
C ARG A 275 20.50 4.80 15.53
N ILE A 276 20.70 3.63 14.88
CA ILE A 276 20.37 2.33 15.43
C ILE A 276 21.70 1.58 15.63
N VAL A 277 21.87 0.99 16.82
CA VAL A 277 23.00 0.13 17.17
C VAL A 277 22.44 -1.21 17.62
N THR A 278 22.90 -2.29 17.03
CA THR A 278 22.51 -3.67 17.34
C THR A 278 23.56 -4.31 18.24
N SER A 279 23.09 -5.20 19.13
CA SER A 279 23.94 -6.01 20.02
C SER A 279 23.91 -7.46 19.59
N HIS A 280 25.08 -8.06 19.37
CA HIS A 280 25.24 -9.45 18.97
C HIS A 280 25.94 -10.26 20.07
N GLN A 281 25.33 -11.36 20.48
CA GLN A 281 25.97 -12.31 21.41
C GLN A 281 26.71 -13.38 20.64
N VAL A 282 28.02 -13.49 20.89
CA VAL A 282 28.87 -14.55 20.32
C VAL A 282 29.54 -15.35 21.44
N VAL A 283 29.86 -16.61 21.17
CA VAL A 283 30.66 -17.41 22.09
C VAL A 283 32.12 -17.36 21.63
N GLU A 284 32.96 -16.76 22.43
CA GLU A 284 34.39 -16.68 22.21
C GLU A 284 35.13 -17.31 23.37
N ASN A 285 35.97 -18.32 23.10
CA ASN A 285 36.69 -19.11 24.11
C ASN A 285 35.80 -19.75 25.21
N GLY A 286 34.55 -20.08 24.86
CA GLY A 286 33.59 -20.68 25.80
C GLY A 286 32.78 -19.64 26.63
N GLU A 287 33.08 -18.36 26.50
CA GLU A 287 32.38 -17.28 27.17
C GLU A 287 31.45 -16.51 26.21
N LYS A 288 30.29 -16.11 26.70
CA LYS A 288 29.38 -15.23 25.94
C LYS A 288 29.93 -13.79 26.01
N LYS A 289 30.19 -13.22 24.84
CA LYS A 289 30.56 -11.81 24.67
C LYS A 289 29.53 -11.08 23.85
N GLU A 290 29.35 -9.79 24.10
CA GLU A 290 28.45 -8.93 23.37
C GLU A 290 29.25 -7.93 22.53
N TYR A 291 28.89 -7.84 21.25
CA TYR A 291 29.50 -6.91 20.30
C TYR A 291 28.44 -6.01 19.70
N LEU A 292 28.79 -4.74 19.53
CA LEU A 292 27.90 -3.73 18.97
C LEU A 292 28.22 -3.51 17.49
N LEU A 293 27.19 -3.53 16.65
CA LEU A 293 27.28 -3.14 15.25
C LEU A 293 26.40 -1.91 14.98
N ASN A 294 26.81 -1.11 14.01
CA ASN A 294 25.95 -0.05 13.50
C ASN A 294 24.92 -0.67 12.52
N TYR A 295 23.71 -0.17 12.50
CA TYR A 295 22.67 -0.58 11.55
C TYR A 295 23.14 -0.64 10.09
N PHE A 296 24.01 0.32 9.69
CA PHE A 296 24.55 0.34 8.32
C PHE A 296 25.48 -0.82 8.01
N ASP A 297 26.06 -1.46 9.02
CA ASP A 297 26.97 -2.61 8.89
C ASP A 297 26.21 -3.95 8.90
N GLU A 298 24.90 -3.91 9.18
CA GLU A 298 24.02 -5.09 9.14
C GLU A 298 23.79 -5.60 7.73
N SER A 299 23.37 -6.87 7.64
CA SER A 299 22.95 -7.46 6.36
C SER A 299 21.74 -6.74 5.77
N ASN A 300 21.57 -6.79 4.45
CA ASN A 300 20.40 -6.20 3.79
C ASN A 300 19.09 -6.83 4.28
N GLY A 301 19.07 -8.15 4.56
CA GLY A 301 17.91 -8.83 5.11
C GLY A 301 17.54 -8.32 6.51
N THR A 302 18.54 -8.14 7.38
CA THR A 302 18.37 -7.53 8.71
C THR A 302 17.80 -6.12 8.60
N LYS A 303 18.40 -5.28 7.75
CA LYS A 303 17.91 -3.92 7.49
C LYS A 303 16.47 -3.91 7.02
N ARG A 304 16.11 -4.84 6.13
CA ARG A 304 14.74 -4.95 5.60
C ARG A 304 13.73 -5.30 6.69
N LEU A 305 14.08 -6.18 7.62
CA LEU A 305 13.23 -6.48 8.77
C LEU A 305 13.05 -5.28 9.70
N PHE A 306 14.10 -4.48 9.90
CA PHE A 306 13.97 -3.23 10.64
C PHE A 306 12.99 -2.26 9.96
N THR A 307 12.99 -2.17 8.63
CA THR A 307 12.05 -1.30 7.90
C THR A 307 10.63 -1.83 7.92
N TYR A 308 10.42 -3.15 7.83
CA TYR A 308 9.08 -3.74 7.87
C TYR A 308 8.47 -3.78 9.26
N GLY A 309 9.26 -4.00 10.30
CA GLY A 309 8.76 -4.25 11.65
C GLY A 309 7.77 -3.19 12.15
N PRO A 310 8.09 -1.89 12.12
CA PRO A 310 7.16 -0.84 12.55
C PRO A 310 5.87 -0.81 11.74
N VAL A 311 5.96 -1.01 10.42
CA VAL A 311 4.79 -1.03 9.52
C VAL A 311 3.88 -2.22 9.83
N LEU A 312 4.47 -3.42 10.00
CA LEU A 312 3.73 -4.64 10.33
C LEU A 312 3.06 -4.53 11.70
N LYS A 313 3.79 -4.03 12.71
CA LYS A 313 3.24 -3.79 14.04
C LYS A 313 2.05 -2.86 13.98
N ASN A 314 2.21 -1.71 13.35
CA ASN A 314 1.14 -0.72 13.21
C ASN A 314 -0.08 -1.30 12.46
N ALA A 315 0.15 -2.05 11.38
CA ALA A 315 -0.93 -2.69 10.64
C ALA A 315 -1.71 -3.69 11.49
N LEU A 316 -1.02 -4.62 12.18
CA LEU A 316 -1.64 -5.67 12.98
C LEU A 316 -2.35 -5.12 14.22
N GLU A 317 -1.80 -4.08 14.87
CA GLU A 317 -2.41 -3.48 16.06
C GLU A 317 -3.65 -2.63 15.73
N ASN A 318 -3.66 -1.97 14.58
CA ASN A 318 -4.74 -1.04 14.22
C ASN A 318 -5.68 -1.58 13.13
N GLY A 319 -5.50 -2.83 12.67
CA GLY A 319 -6.37 -3.42 11.64
C GLY A 319 -6.27 -2.75 10.28
N ARG A 320 -5.05 -2.31 9.90
CA ARG A 320 -4.84 -1.54 8.66
C ARG A 320 -4.67 -2.45 7.46
N THR A 321 -5.03 -1.93 6.30
CA THR A 321 -4.71 -2.52 5.00
C THR A 321 -3.39 -1.93 4.51
N ILE A 322 -2.38 -2.76 4.30
CA ILE A 322 -1.08 -2.31 3.77
C ILE A 322 -0.79 -2.95 2.42
N ILE A 323 -0.25 -2.15 1.52
CA ILE A 323 0.13 -2.56 0.17
C ILE A 323 1.64 -2.39 0.03
N ILE A 324 2.36 -3.48 -0.24
CA ILE A 324 3.83 -3.50 -0.32
C ILE A 324 4.29 -3.90 -1.72
N ASP A 325 5.05 -3.02 -2.37
CA ASP A 325 5.73 -3.34 -3.63
C ASP A 325 7.00 -4.15 -3.35
N GLU A 326 7.15 -5.31 -4.01
CA GLU A 326 8.30 -6.22 -3.89
C GLU A 326 8.62 -6.62 -2.43
N ILE A 327 7.67 -7.28 -1.76
CA ILE A 327 7.82 -7.69 -0.35
C ILE A 327 9.03 -8.60 -0.11
N ASP A 328 9.44 -9.38 -1.12
CA ASP A 328 10.55 -10.32 -1.10
C ASP A 328 11.92 -9.65 -1.31
N ASN A 329 11.97 -8.35 -1.62
CA ASN A 329 13.23 -7.66 -1.85
C ASN A 329 14.18 -7.76 -0.65
N ALA A 330 15.36 -8.38 -0.89
CA ALA A 330 16.40 -8.64 0.10
C ALA A 330 16.01 -9.57 1.28
N LEU A 331 14.87 -10.26 1.22
CA LEU A 331 14.47 -11.24 2.21
C LEU A 331 14.64 -12.68 1.69
N HIS A 332 14.99 -13.58 2.60
CA HIS A 332 14.92 -15.02 2.32
C HIS A 332 13.45 -15.45 2.19
N PRO A 333 13.09 -16.38 1.26
CA PRO A 333 11.70 -16.81 1.06
C PRO A 333 10.98 -17.27 2.34
N ALA A 334 11.68 -17.97 3.23
CA ALA A 334 11.11 -18.39 4.52
C ALA A 334 10.71 -17.20 5.40
N MET A 335 11.44 -16.08 5.31
CA MET A 335 11.13 -14.86 6.03
C MET A 335 9.88 -14.19 5.46
N THR A 336 9.84 -14.02 4.14
CA THR A 336 8.68 -13.47 3.44
C THR A 336 7.42 -14.29 3.75
N LYS A 337 7.53 -15.63 3.73
CA LYS A 337 6.45 -16.54 4.14
C LYS A 337 5.98 -16.24 5.57
N SER A 338 6.90 -16.11 6.53
CA SER A 338 6.54 -15.80 7.93
C SER A 338 5.83 -14.47 8.09
N LEU A 339 6.22 -13.42 7.33
CA LEU A 339 5.53 -12.13 7.33
C LEU A 339 4.08 -12.27 6.82
N ILE A 340 3.86 -13.04 5.75
CA ILE A 340 2.53 -13.30 5.20
C ILE A 340 1.67 -14.08 6.21
N GLU A 341 2.24 -15.11 6.83
CA GLU A 341 1.55 -15.92 7.84
C GLU A 341 1.09 -15.12 9.06
N MET A 342 1.77 -14.01 9.40
CA MET A 342 1.32 -13.11 10.48
C MET A 342 -0.07 -12.52 10.19
N PHE A 343 -0.37 -12.17 8.93
CA PHE A 343 -1.70 -11.66 8.54
C PHE A 343 -2.75 -12.75 8.43
N GLN A 344 -2.34 -13.97 8.11
CA GLN A 344 -3.23 -15.12 7.95
C GLN A 344 -3.55 -15.83 9.28
N ASN A 345 -2.76 -15.60 10.31
CA ASN A 345 -2.94 -16.26 11.61
C ASN A 345 -3.90 -15.46 12.50
N PRO A 346 -5.10 -15.97 12.83
CA PRO A 346 -6.08 -15.25 13.64
C PRO A 346 -5.61 -15.00 15.09
N ASN A 347 -4.60 -15.74 15.59
CA ASN A 347 -4.04 -15.48 16.92
C ASN A 347 -3.11 -14.27 16.94
N ILE A 348 -2.55 -13.89 15.77
CA ILE A 348 -1.68 -12.72 15.59
C ILE A 348 -2.51 -11.55 15.07
N ASN A 349 -3.23 -11.76 13.97
CA ASN A 349 -4.05 -10.75 13.31
C ASN A 349 -5.44 -10.63 13.97
N LYS A 350 -5.50 -10.08 15.17
CA LYS A 350 -6.75 -9.96 15.94
C LYS A 350 -7.64 -8.79 15.50
N ASN A 351 -7.07 -7.83 14.77
CA ASN A 351 -7.75 -6.58 14.41
C ASN A 351 -8.09 -6.51 12.90
N ASN A 352 -8.05 -7.65 12.21
CA ASN A 352 -8.41 -7.75 10.79
C ASN A 352 -7.51 -6.90 9.85
N ALA A 353 -6.20 -6.86 10.10
CA ALA A 353 -5.24 -6.27 9.18
C ALA A 353 -5.20 -7.02 7.85
N GLN A 354 -4.90 -6.31 6.76
CA GLN A 354 -4.78 -6.89 5.42
C GLN A 354 -3.43 -6.57 4.80
N LEU A 355 -2.87 -7.55 4.06
CA LEU A 355 -1.62 -7.43 3.32
C LEU A 355 -1.84 -7.69 1.84
N ILE A 356 -1.64 -6.68 1.01
CA ILE A 356 -1.60 -6.80 -0.45
C ILE A 356 -0.15 -6.60 -0.87
N PHE A 357 0.39 -7.50 -1.67
CA PHE A 357 1.79 -7.38 -2.09
C PHE A 357 2.02 -7.96 -3.47
N ASN A 358 3.01 -7.46 -4.14
CA ASN A 358 3.58 -8.15 -5.28
C ASN A 358 4.91 -8.81 -4.91
N THR A 359 5.27 -9.84 -5.66
CA THR A 359 6.48 -10.62 -5.43
C THR A 359 6.97 -11.27 -6.73
N HIS A 360 8.28 -11.54 -6.76
CA HIS A 360 8.92 -12.39 -7.75
C HIS A 360 9.24 -13.79 -7.21
N GLU A 361 9.00 -14.04 -5.94
CA GLU A 361 9.36 -15.27 -5.26
C GLU A 361 8.37 -16.41 -5.58
N ILE A 362 8.75 -17.23 -6.54
CA ILE A 362 7.92 -18.33 -7.05
C ILE A 362 7.73 -19.43 -5.99
N SER A 363 8.67 -19.61 -5.05
CA SER A 363 8.55 -20.62 -4.00
C SER A 363 7.36 -20.37 -3.05
N LEU A 364 6.83 -19.16 -3.01
CA LEU A 364 5.61 -18.82 -2.27
C LEU A 364 4.31 -19.23 -2.99
N LEU A 365 4.36 -19.64 -4.26
CA LEU A 365 3.19 -20.16 -5.01
C LEU A 365 2.80 -21.56 -4.51
N ASP A 366 2.17 -21.60 -3.34
CA ASP A 366 1.80 -22.82 -2.65
C ASP A 366 0.38 -22.73 -2.09
N LEU A 367 -0.49 -23.69 -2.45
CA LEU A 367 -1.86 -23.79 -1.92
C LEU A 367 -1.92 -24.25 -0.44
N ASN A 368 -0.79 -24.63 0.16
CA ASN A 368 -0.67 -24.79 1.61
C ASN A 368 -0.51 -23.43 2.32
N LEU A 369 -0.08 -22.39 1.60
CA LEU A 369 0.06 -21.03 2.12
C LEU A 369 -1.15 -20.15 1.74
N PHE A 370 -1.62 -20.26 0.51
CA PHE A 370 -2.68 -19.42 -0.04
C PHE A 370 -3.88 -20.21 -0.50
N ARG A 371 -5.01 -19.55 -0.49
CA ARG A 371 -6.20 -19.92 -1.27
C ARG A 371 -6.00 -19.53 -2.73
N ARG A 372 -6.77 -20.15 -3.63
CA ARG A 372 -6.70 -19.80 -5.07
C ARG A 372 -7.10 -18.36 -5.35
N ASP A 373 -8.10 -17.84 -4.62
CA ASP A 373 -8.58 -16.46 -4.71
C ASP A 373 -7.64 -15.41 -4.08
N GLN A 374 -6.58 -15.85 -3.39
CA GLN A 374 -5.51 -14.96 -2.89
C GLN A 374 -4.35 -14.76 -3.88
N ILE A 375 -4.27 -15.55 -4.93
CA ILE A 375 -3.17 -15.48 -5.91
C ILE A 375 -3.68 -14.82 -7.18
N TYR A 376 -3.05 -13.72 -7.54
CA TYR A 376 -3.31 -12.98 -8.77
C TYR A 376 -2.09 -12.98 -9.68
N PHE A 377 -2.35 -12.92 -10.99
CA PHE A 377 -1.34 -12.79 -12.02
C PHE A 377 -1.56 -11.51 -12.80
N VAL A 378 -0.46 -10.83 -13.13
CA VAL A 378 -0.45 -9.69 -14.06
C VAL A 378 0.32 -10.10 -15.29
N GLU A 379 -0.33 -9.99 -16.44
CA GLU A 379 0.26 -10.27 -17.74
C GLU A 379 0.14 -9.06 -18.65
N LYS A 380 1.20 -8.78 -19.42
CA LYS A 380 1.21 -7.67 -20.38
C LYS A 380 1.18 -8.22 -21.80
N ASN A 381 0.23 -7.77 -22.58
CA ASN A 381 0.18 -8.06 -23.99
C ASN A 381 1.27 -7.28 -24.75
N ASN A 382 2.25 -7.98 -25.31
CA ASN A 382 3.42 -7.37 -25.95
C ASN A 382 3.07 -6.57 -27.23
N LYS A 383 1.91 -6.83 -27.87
CA LYS A 383 1.48 -6.09 -29.07
C LYS A 383 0.75 -4.80 -28.74
N THR A 384 -0.04 -4.81 -27.68
CA THR A 384 -0.87 -3.67 -27.29
C THR A 384 -0.29 -2.87 -26.13
N GLY A 385 0.59 -3.47 -25.34
CA GLY A 385 1.12 -2.89 -24.10
C GLY A 385 0.13 -2.86 -22.95
N VAL A 386 -1.07 -3.45 -23.13
CA VAL A 386 -2.11 -3.52 -22.09
C VAL A 386 -1.76 -4.60 -21.09
N SER A 387 -1.92 -4.29 -19.80
CA SER A 387 -1.80 -5.24 -18.69
C SER A 387 -3.17 -5.73 -18.27
N ASP A 388 -3.27 -7.03 -18.01
CA ASP A 388 -4.45 -7.71 -17.49
C ASP A 388 -4.13 -8.28 -16.10
N LEU A 389 -5.10 -8.24 -15.18
CA LEU A 389 -5.05 -8.84 -13.86
C LEU A 389 -6.12 -9.93 -13.74
N TYR A 390 -5.72 -11.13 -13.36
CA TYR A 390 -6.65 -12.25 -13.18
C TYR A 390 -6.23 -13.14 -12.02
N SER A 391 -7.19 -13.85 -11.44
CA SER A 391 -6.99 -14.73 -10.28
C SER A 391 -6.63 -16.15 -10.71
N LEU A 392 -5.81 -16.83 -9.90
CA LEU A 392 -5.59 -18.28 -10.06
C LEU A 392 -6.90 -19.08 -9.97
N ASP A 393 -7.89 -18.58 -9.25
CA ASP A 393 -9.20 -19.23 -9.15
C ASP A 393 -9.92 -19.39 -10.49
N GLU A 394 -9.67 -18.50 -11.46
CA GLU A 394 -10.23 -18.59 -12.83
C GLU A 394 -9.78 -19.85 -13.57
N PHE A 395 -8.61 -20.39 -13.22
CA PHE A 395 -8.09 -21.64 -13.78
C PHE A 395 -8.61 -22.89 -13.05
N SER A 396 -9.25 -22.72 -11.91
CA SER A 396 -9.80 -23.80 -11.08
C SER A 396 -8.84 -24.99 -10.83
N PRO A 397 -7.57 -24.74 -10.45
CA PRO A 397 -6.61 -25.82 -10.21
C PRO A 397 -7.07 -26.73 -9.07
N ARG A 398 -6.68 -28.00 -9.09
CA ARG A 398 -6.98 -28.93 -8.00
C ARG A 398 -6.19 -28.56 -6.75
N LYS A 399 -6.72 -28.88 -5.55
CA LYS A 399 -6.03 -28.61 -4.27
C LYS A 399 -4.65 -29.29 -4.17
N SER A 400 -4.47 -30.44 -4.79
CA SER A 400 -3.21 -31.20 -4.82
C SER A 400 -2.28 -30.79 -5.96
N GLU A 401 -2.64 -29.78 -6.74
CA GLU A 401 -1.84 -29.33 -7.87
C GLU A 401 -0.63 -28.53 -7.42
N ASN A 402 0.53 -28.82 -8.02
CA ASN A 402 1.73 -28.02 -7.79
C ASN A 402 1.65 -26.75 -8.66
N ILE A 403 1.21 -25.65 -8.04
CA ILE A 403 0.99 -24.36 -8.72
C ILE A 403 2.31 -23.77 -9.20
N GLN A 404 3.38 -23.88 -8.41
CA GLN A 404 4.72 -23.42 -8.80
C GLN A 404 5.17 -24.07 -10.10
N LYS A 405 5.03 -25.40 -10.21
CA LYS A 405 5.38 -26.12 -11.44
C LYS A 405 4.50 -25.72 -12.61
N GLY A 406 3.18 -25.58 -12.38
CA GLY A 406 2.23 -25.12 -13.40
C GLY A 406 2.58 -23.72 -13.93
N TYR A 407 2.91 -22.80 -13.03
CA TYR A 407 3.35 -21.45 -13.40
C TYR A 407 4.63 -21.46 -14.24
N LEU A 408 5.67 -22.20 -13.80
CA LEU A 408 6.93 -22.34 -14.54
C LEU A 408 6.77 -22.99 -15.92
N GLN A 409 5.69 -23.74 -16.13
CA GLN A 409 5.33 -24.32 -17.44
C GLN A 409 4.45 -23.38 -18.29
N GLY A 410 4.17 -22.16 -17.81
CA GLY A 410 3.34 -21.19 -18.52
C GLY A 410 1.84 -21.49 -18.48
N ARG A 411 1.38 -22.44 -17.65
CA ARG A 411 -0.03 -22.87 -17.60
C ARG A 411 -0.99 -21.77 -17.20
N TYR A 412 -0.54 -20.84 -16.37
CA TYR A 412 -1.33 -19.72 -15.85
C TYR A 412 -0.97 -18.39 -16.52
N GLY A 413 -0.21 -18.39 -17.61
CA GLY A 413 0.30 -17.16 -18.24
C GLY A 413 1.31 -16.42 -17.36
N ALA A 414 1.45 -15.13 -17.58
CA ALA A 414 2.27 -14.19 -16.80
C ALA A 414 3.75 -14.55 -16.63
N MET A 415 4.27 -15.44 -17.49
CA MET A 415 5.67 -15.87 -17.53
C MET A 415 6.52 -14.95 -18.40
N PRO A 416 7.78 -14.67 -18.01
CA PRO A 416 8.70 -13.95 -18.88
C PRO A 416 9.12 -14.85 -20.07
N PHE A 417 8.95 -14.37 -21.29
CA PHE A 417 9.55 -14.97 -22.48
C PHE A 417 10.93 -14.36 -22.66
N VAL A 418 11.98 -15.13 -22.40
CA VAL A 418 13.36 -14.75 -22.66
C VAL A 418 13.86 -15.52 -23.86
N ASN A 419 13.97 -14.84 -25.00
CA ASN A 419 14.69 -15.37 -26.18
C ASN A 419 15.97 -14.56 -26.34
N LEU A 420 17.12 -15.21 -26.21
CA LEU A 420 18.44 -14.59 -26.36
C LEU A 420 19.11 -14.99 -27.69
N GLU A 421 18.41 -15.77 -28.54
CA GLU A 421 19.00 -16.33 -29.76
C GLU A 421 19.33 -15.27 -30.84
N ASP A 422 18.69 -14.08 -30.76
CA ASP A 422 18.81 -13.02 -31.75
C ASP A 422 19.57 -11.79 -31.24
N ILE A 423 20.40 -11.93 -30.19
CA ILE A 423 21.23 -10.81 -29.72
C ILE A 423 22.44 -10.66 -30.63
N GLU A 424 22.43 -9.65 -31.50
CA GLU A 424 23.62 -9.21 -32.23
C GLU A 424 24.56 -8.43 -31.28
N TRP A 425 25.85 -8.81 -31.30
CA TRP A 425 26.91 -8.20 -30.46
C TRP A 425 27.74 -7.20 -31.29
#